data_ccf361a1dbe8588ce9781c76c0c146ba
#
_entry.id   ccf361a1dbe8588ce9781c76c0c146ba
#
_cell.length_a   1.000
_cell.length_b   1.000
_cell.length_c   1.000
_cell.angle_alpha   90.00
_cell.angle_beta   90.00
_cell.angle_gamma   90.00
#
_symmetry.space_group_name_H-M   'P 1'
#
loop_
_entity.id
_entity.type
_entity.pdbx_description
1 polymer ?
#
loop_
_entity_poly.entity_id
_entity_poly.type
_entity_poly.pdbx_seq_one_letter_code
_entity_poly.pdbx_strand_id
1 'polypeptide(L)'
;MREYAKDYRSIAAEKQRQRQSKIPKDWLIDAQKYGEATNLLQVPVTCGILDGVEREITSNYDATALSEKIRQGVWSVEQVTVAFCKRAAIAHQLTNCLTEIFFDEAIERARQLDLEQREDPNCKALRPLYGLPISLKDSFQVVGQDTSTGLACFVKKPADQNSALAALLLDLGAILYCKTNLPQTIMTGDSDNNVFGRTLNPHNTALTAGGSTGGEGALIALRGSLLGVGTDIAGSIRIPSLCNGIYGVRGSVGVVPHSGVRDLAVPGTDGVRSAAGPMATSLRDCRLFMKAVMESETWRYDSAVVSVPWRNLQVKEKLRVGLVEDNGIHTPSPPIRRGLNKATQLLQRSNDIEIVPLKLPSIKEIYQDLFQYMAPLGTEHYSELFNRTGEPAIPSVDTIGLMSVEGTTLRGFFEMNARREEAAKKYLQLFCDNRIDAIMMPVAAHTAVPWDRWANATYTGLWNYLDYPAVVIPVDKVGETDLADDVVHAKYGPEDANLYRLYTGPELYRDAPIAVQVIGYRQMDEALINTAIFADSIINGKE
;
A
#
# COMPACT_ATOMS: atom_id res chain seq x y z
N MET A 1 24.16 36.20 -1.24
CA MET A 1 22.77 36.58 -0.99
C MET A 1 22.08 35.37 -0.38
N ARG A 2 21.61 35.45 0.88
CA ARG A 2 20.75 34.38 1.43
C ARG A 2 19.44 34.46 0.68
N GLU A 3 19.17 33.51 -0.22
CA GLU A 3 17.81 33.27 -0.73
C GLU A 3 16.93 33.09 0.52
N TYR A 4 15.95 33.98 0.72
CA TYR A 4 14.95 33.81 1.76
C TYR A 4 14.26 32.47 1.46
N ALA A 5 14.50 31.47 2.30
CA ALA A 5 13.85 30.17 2.20
C ALA A 5 12.34 30.43 2.18
N LYS A 6 11.65 30.08 1.08
CA LYS A 6 10.19 30.23 1.00
C LYS A 6 9.60 29.42 2.15
N ASP A 7 8.71 30.04 2.92
CA ASP A 7 7.92 29.34 3.95
C ASP A 7 7.15 28.18 3.32
N TYR A 8 7.16 27.03 3.98
CA TYR A 8 6.49 25.81 3.51
C TYR A 8 5.01 26.06 3.10
N ARG A 9 4.29 26.98 3.79
CA ARG A 9 2.90 27.30 3.47
C ARG A 9 2.76 27.90 2.08
N SER A 10 3.68 28.77 1.70
CA SER A 10 3.71 29.38 0.37
C SER A 10 4.00 28.33 -0.71
N ILE A 11 4.95 27.42 -0.43
CA ILE A 11 5.30 26.29 -1.32
C ILE A 11 4.10 25.36 -1.49
N ALA A 12 3.46 24.97 -0.39
CA ALA A 12 2.29 24.11 -0.39
C ALA A 12 1.11 24.70 -1.17
N ALA A 13 0.78 25.97 -0.88
CA ALA A 13 -0.32 26.67 -1.56
C ALA A 13 -0.10 26.77 -3.07
N GLU A 14 1.14 27.01 -3.51
CA GLU A 14 1.47 27.06 -4.94
C GLU A 14 1.38 25.67 -5.57
N LYS A 15 1.91 24.62 -4.90
CA LYS A 15 1.83 23.24 -5.39
C LYS A 15 0.40 22.74 -5.49
N GLN A 16 -0.45 23.04 -4.50
CA GLN A 16 -1.86 22.68 -4.53
C GLN A 16 -2.60 23.36 -5.68
N ARG A 17 -2.34 24.66 -5.94
CA ARG A 17 -2.91 25.36 -7.11
C ARG A 17 -2.45 24.75 -8.42
N GLN A 18 -1.14 24.42 -8.55
CA GLN A 18 -0.60 23.75 -9.72
C GLN A 18 -1.30 22.41 -9.95
N ARG A 19 -1.40 21.56 -8.91
CA ARG A 19 -2.10 20.28 -8.98
C ARG A 19 -3.56 20.44 -9.41
N GLN A 20 -4.29 21.35 -8.77
CA GLN A 20 -5.69 21.60 -9.11
C GLN A 20 -5.88 22.06 -10.56
N SER A 21 -4.97 22.87 -11.11
CA SER A 21 -5.04 23.36 -12.49
C SER A 21 -4.85 22.25 -13.55
N LYS A 22 -4.34 21.07 -13.15
CA LYS A 22 -4.19 19.91 -14.03
C LYS A 22 -5.50 19.12 -14.22
N ILE A 23 -6.54 19.42 -13.45
CA ILE A 23 -7.86 18.79 -13.62
C ILE A 23 -8.68 19.62 -14.61
N PRO A 24 -9.13 19.05 -15.75
CA PRO A 24 -10.00 19.75 -16.70
C PRO A 24 -11.28 20.26 -16.01
N LYS A 25 -11.75 21.43 -16.42
CA LYS A 25 -12.94 22.07 -15.81
C LYS A 25 -14.18 21.19 -15.89
N ASP A 26 -14.36 20.47 -16.99
CA ASP A 26 -15.50 19.58 -17.21
C ASP A 26 -15.46 18.31 -16.34
N TRP A 27 -14.34 18.05 -15.64
CA TRP A 27 -14.19 16.93 -14.70
C TRP A 27 -14.33 17.37 -13.24
N LEU A 28 -14.65 18.62 -12.99
CA LEU A 28 -14.89 19.12 -11.63
C LEU A 28 -16.25 18.67 -11.13
N ILE A 29 -16.27 18.17 -9.88
CA ILE A 29 -17.50 17.82 -9.18
C ILE A 29 -17.90 18.98 -8.24
N ASP A 30 -19.20 19.07 -7.92
CA ASP A 30 -19.67 19.92 -6.82
C ASP A 30 -19.33 19.22 -5.48
N ALA A 31 -18.17 19.52 -4.94
CA ALA A 31 -17.68 18.90 -3.70
C ALA A 31 -18.57 19.22 -2.49
N GLN A 32 -19.29 20.35 -2.48
CA GLN A 32 -20.18 20.72 -1.37
C GLN A 32 -21.35 19.74 -1.23
N LYS A 33 -21.81 19.17 -2.35
CA LYS A 33 -22.85 18.14 -2.36
C LYS A 33 -22.50 16.89 -1.55
N TYR A 34 -21.21 16.61 -1.37
CA TYR A 34 -20.71 15.39 -0.72
C TYR A 34 -20.01 15.67 0.62
N GLY A 35 -19.97 16.92 1.08
CA GLY A 35 -19.23 17.33 2.29
C GLY A 35 -19.70 16.66 3.58
N GLU A 36 -20.97 16.24 3.65
CA GLU A 36 -21.54 15.52 4.81
C GLU A 36 -21.54 14.00 4.64
N ALA A 37 -21.18 13.49 3.47
CA ALA A 37 -21.16 12.04 3.22
C ALA A 37 -19.95 11.39 3.90
N THR A 38 -20.20 10.42 4.76
CA THR A 38 -19.12 9.63 5.38
C THR A 38 -18.61 8.52 4.45
N ASN A 39 -19.47 7.92 3.63
CA ASN A 39 -19.12 6.88 2.67
C ASN A 39 -19.19 7.44 1.24
N LEU A 40 -18.08 7.41 0.53
CA LEU A 40 -17.89 8.03 -0.79
C LEU A 40 -17.84 7.03 -1.95
N LEU A 41 -17.93 5.73 -1.69
CA LEU A 41 -17.66 4.67 -2.68
C LEU A 41 -18.54 4.74 -3.93
N GLN A 42 -19.78 5.21 -3.80
CA GLN A 42 -20.72 5.29 -4.93
C GLN A 42 -20.64 6.61 -5.70
N VAL A 43 -19.99 7.63 -5.15
CA VAL A 43 -19.95 8.97 -5.75
C VAL A 43 -19.34 8.97 -7.16
N PRO A 44 -18.23 8.25 -7.45
CA PRO A 44 -17.66 8.26 -8.79
C PRO A 44 -18.62 7.78 -9.90
N VAL A 45 -19.56 6.91 -9.56
CA VAL A 45 -20.58 6.38 -10.54
C VAL A 45 -21.81 7.28 -10.64
N THR A 46 -22.11 8.05 -9.58
CA THR A 46 -23.36 8.82 -9.46
C THR A 46 -23.20 10.33 -9.67
N CYS A 47 -21.95 10.84 -9.68
CA CYS A 47 -21.68 12.29 -9.81
C CYS A 47 -21.98 12.87 -11.20
N GLY A 48 -22.15 12.01 -12.24
CA GLY A 48 -22.53 12.45 -13.59
C GLY A 48 -21.36 12.84 -14.52
N ILE A 49 -20.10 12.73 -14.06
CA ILE A 49 -18.90 13.07 -14.87
C ILE A 49 -18.56 11.97 -15.87
N LEU A 50 -18.66 10.69 -15.44
CA LEU A 50 -18.39 9.53 -16.30
C LEU A 50 -19.60 9.25 -17.19
N ASP A 51 -19.38 9.06 -18.49
CA ASP A 51 -20.40 8.53 -19.39
C ASP A 51 -20.65 7.03 -19.19
N GLY A 52 -21.51 6.43 -20.02
CA GLY A 52 -21.88 5.01 -19.93
C GLY A 52 -20.69 4.07 -20.15
N VAL A 53 -19.88 4.36 -21.16
CA VAL A 53 -18.71 3.54 -21.54
C VAL A 53 -17.60 3.68 -20.48
N GLU A 54 -17.33 4.90 -20.04
CA GLU A 54 -16.33 5.17 -19.00
C GLU A 54 -16.69 4.51 -17.66
N ARG A 55 -17.99 4.48 -17.30
CA ARG A 55 -18.48 3.74 -16.13
C ARG A 55 -18.28 2.23 -16.32
N GLU A 56 -18.59 1.69 -17.49
CA GLU A 56 -18.35 0.27 -17.78
C GLU A 56 -16.88 -0.09 -17.63
N ILE A 57 -15.99 0.64 -18.31
CA ILE A 57 -14.53 0.43 -18.27
C ILE A 57 -14.01 0.42 -16.82
N THR A 58 -14.41 1.40 -16.02
CA THR A 58 -13.82 1.60 -14.71
C THR A 58 -14.52 0.82 -13.58
N SER A 59 -15.74 0.28 -13.80
CA SER A 59 -16.52 -0.38 -12.74
C SER A 59 -16.61 -1.91 -12.88
N ASN A 60 -16.64 -2.45 -14.12
CA ASN A 60 -17.03 -3.83 -14.34
C ASN A 60 -15.86 -4.82 -14.46
N TYR A 61 -14.64 -4.33 -14.57
CA TYR A 61 -13.45 -5.15 -14.81
C TYR A 61 -12.41 -4.90 -13.72
N ASP A 62 -11.65 -5.92 -13.38
CA ASP A 62 -10.35 -5.75 -12.73
C ASP A 62 -9.26 -5.54 -13.79
N ALA A 63 -8.02 -5.28 -13.39
CA ALA A 63 -6.94 -4.94 -14.33
C ALA A 63 -6.64 -6.10 -15.29
N THR A 64 -6.73 -7.34 -14.83
CA THR A 64 -6.52 -8.54 -15.65
C THR A 64 -7.56 -8.64 -16.77
N ALA A 65 -8.84 -8.57 -16.42
CA ALA A 65 -9.92 -8.61 -17.42
C ALA A 65 -9.89 -7.39 -18.35
N LEU A 66 -9.54 -6.20 -17.83
CA LEU A 66 -9.38 -4.99 -18.63
C LEU A 66 -8.24 -5.12 -19.63
N SER A 67 -7.09 -5.69 -19.21
CA SER A 67 -5.97 -5.97 -20.12
C SER A 67 -6.38 -6.86 -21.28
N GLU A 68 -7.20 -7.88 -21.04
CA GLU A 68 -7.74 -8.74 -22.10
C GLU A 68 -8.64 -7.96 -23.08
N LYS A 69 -9.51 -7.06 -22.58
CA LYS A 69 -10.36 -6.20 -23.41
C LYS A 69 -9.55 -5.26 -24.31
N ILE A 70 -8.48 -4.64 -23.76
CA ILE A 70 -7.54 -3.82 -24.53
C ILE A 70 -6.86 -4.67 -25.63
N ARG A 71 -6.37 -5.85 -25.27
CA ARG A 71 -5.70 -6.77 -26.22
C ARG A 71 -6.60 -7.24 -27.34
N GLN A 72 -7.88 -7.45 -27.04
CA GLN A 72 -8.92 -7.82 -28.01
C GLN A 72 -9.38 -6.64 -28.88
N GLY A 73 -8.96 -5.38 -28.54
CA GLY A 73 -9.36 -4.18 -29.27
C GLY A 73 -10.82 -3.77 -29.01
N VAL A 74 -11.41 -4.20 -27.88
CA VAL A 74 -12.77 -3.77 -27.48
C VAL A 74 -12.77 -2.27 -27.18
N TRP A 75 -11.71 -1.79 -26.52
CA TRP A 75 -11.43 -0.37 -26.31
C TRP A 75 -10.00 -0.05 -26.72
N SER A 76 -9.78 1.18 -27.20
CA SER A 76 -8.44 1.70 -27.41
C SER A 76 -7.77 2.00 -26.07
N VAL A 77 -6.43 2.06 -26.07
CA VAL A 77 -5.65 2.47 -24.88
C VAL A 77 -6.03 3.89 -24.47
N GLU A 78 -6.27 4.77 -25.45
CA GLU A 78 -6.70 6.15 -25.18
C GLU A 78 -8.05 6.20 -24.44
N GLN A 79 -9.08 5.44 -24.91
CA GLN A 79 -10.40 5.40 -24.27
C GLN A 79 -10.28 4.94 -22.80
N VAL A 80 -9.52 3.89 -22.54
CA VAL A 80 -9.29 3.38 -21.19
C VAL A 80 -8.57 4.40 -20.33
N THR A 81 -7.51 5.01 -20.86
CA THR A 81 -6.71 6.01 -20.12
C THR A 81 -7.55 7.24 -19.74
N VAL A 82 -8.35 7.77 -20.66
CA VAL A 82 -9.25 8.91 -20.39
C VAL A 82 -10.27 8.56 -19.29
N ALA A 83 -10.87 7.36 -19.34
CA ALA A 83 -11.83 6.92 -18.34
C ALA A 83 -11.21 6.88 -16.92
N PHE A 84 -9.97 6.34 -16.79
CA PHE A 84 -9.27 6.31 -15.49
C PHE A 84 -8.78 7.69 -15.05
N CYS A 85 -8.31 8.55 -15.96
CA CYS A 85 -7.97 9.94 -15.63
C CYS A 85 -9.18 10.69 -15.05
N LYS A 86 -10.36 10.58 -15.67
CA LYS A 86 -11.60 11.17 -15.15
C LYS A 86 -11.96 10.59 -13.77
N ARG A 87 -11.93 9.28 -13.62
CA ARG A 87 -12.28 8.66 -12.33
C ARG A 87 -11.27 8.99 -11.23
N ALA A 88 -9.98 9.08 -11.55
CA ALA A 88 -8.96 9.53 -10.63
C ALA A 88 -9.13 11.00 -10.23
N ALA A 89 -9.53 11.86 -11.16
CA ALA A 89 -9.87 13.25 -10.87
C ALA A 89 -11.05 13.37 -9.90
N ILE A 90 -12.09 12.55 -10.07
CA ILE A 90 -13.23 12.47 -9.14
C ILE A 90 -12.77 11.99 -7.78
N ALA A 91 -12.02 10.87 -7.72
CA ALA A 91 -11.50 10.30 -6.48
C ALA A 91 -10.64 11.32 -5.71
N HIS A 92 -9.78 12.05 -6.42
CA HIS A 92 -8.95 13.09 -5.83
C HIS A 92 -9.76 14.22 -5.20
N GLN A 93 -10.78 14.73 -5.89
CA GLN A 93 -11.65 15.79 -5.38
C GLN A 93 -12.44 15.37 -4.14
N LEU A 94 -12.72 14.08 -3.99
CA LEU A 94 -13.42 13.50 -2.84
C LEU A 94 -12.50 13.21 -1.66
N THR A 95 -11.27 12.74 -1.91
CA THR A 95 -10.41 12.16 -0.86
C THR A 95 -9.03 12.78 -0.75
N ASN A 96 -8.66 13.71 -1.63
CA ASN A 96 -7.32 14.30 -1.69
C ASN A 96 -6.20 13.25 -1.83
N CYS A 97 -6.42 12.23 -2.66
CA CYS A 97 -5.53 11.07 -2.76
C CYS A 97 -4.33 11.24 -3.70
N LEU A 98 -4.28 12.27 -4.56
CA LEU A 98 -3.19 12.46 -5.54
C LEU A 98 -2.21 13.56 -5.10
N THR A 99 -0.94 13.42 -5.49
CA THR A 99 0.12 14.44 -5.36
C THR A 99 0.48 15.05 -6.70
N GLU A 100 0.71 14.21 -7.71
CA GLU A 100 1.02 14.63 -9.07
C GLU A 100 -0.05 14.11 -10.03
N ILE A 101 -0.44 14.99 -10.98
CA ILE A 101 -1.42 14.71 -12.03
C ILE A 101 -0.74 15.00 -13.35
N PHE A 102 -0.63 13.99 -14.22
CA PHE A 102 -0.03 14.09 -15.55
C PHE A 102 -0.88 13.37 -16.60
N PHE A 103 -2.19 13.69 -16.57
CA PHE A 103 -3.20 13.07 -17.44
C PHE A 103 -2.94 13.33 -18.92
N ASP A 104 -2.48 14.55 -19.29
CA ASP A 104 -2.21 14.91 -20.68
C ASP A 104 -1.08 14.05 -21.25
N GLU A 105 0.00 13.87 -20.48
CA GLU A 105 1.15 13.04 -20.82
C GLU A 105 0.74 11.56 -20.95
N ALA A 106 -0.14 11.09 -20.06
CA ALA A 106 -0.68 9.74 -20.09
C ALA A 106 -1.56 9.48 -21.32
N ILE A 107 -2.43 10.41 -21.67
CA ILE A 107 -3.31 10.33 -22.85
C ILE A 107 -2.48 10.36 -24.13
N GLU A 108 -1.45 11.20 -24.20
CA GLU A 108 -0.54 11.22 -25.35
C GLU A 108 0.22 9.90 -25.50
N ARG A 109 0.72 9.33 -24.40
CA ARG A 109 1.34 7.99 -24.41
C ARG A 109 0.36 6.91 -24.86
N ALA A 110 -0.89 7.00 -24.43
CA ALA A 110 -1.94 6.06 -24.84
C ALA A 110 -2.18 6.11 -26.37
N ARG A 111 -2.24 7.33 -26.96
CA ARG A 111 -2.35 7.50 -28.41
C ARG A 111 -1.18 6.90 -29.16
N GLN A 112 0.03 7.08 -28.63
CA GLN A 112 1.24 6.49 -29.22
C GLN A 112 1.15 4.97 -29.24
N LEU A 113 0.71 4.31 -28.14
CA LEU A 113 0.51 2.87 -28.09
C LEU A 113 -0.58 2.39 -29.08
N ASP A 114 -1.67 3.13 -29.23
CA ASP A 114 -2.70 2.83 -30.22
C ASP A 114 -2.18 2.95 -31.66
N LEU A 115 -1.29 3.90 -31.94
CA LEU A 115 -0.63 4.02 -33.26
C LEU A 115 0.35 2.87 -33.49
N GLU A 116 1.25 2.58 -32.52
CA GLU A 116 2.16 1.43 -32.58
C GLU A 116 1.42 0.12 -32.89
N GLN A 117 0.26 -0.09 -32.27
CA GLN A 117 -0.56 -1.28 -32.51
C GLN A 117 -1.14 -1.36 -33.93
N ARG A 118 -1.45 -0.21 -34.55
CA ARG A 118 -1.93 -0.18 -35.95
C ARG A 118 -0.80 -0.51 -36.92
N GLU A 119 0.42 -0.07 -36.64
CA GLU A 119 1.60 -0.31 -37.46
C GLU A 119 2.13 -1.74 -37.27
N ASP A 120 2.18 -2.23 -36.03
CA ASP A 120 2.57 -3.61 -35.68
C ASP A 120 1.56 -4.25 -34.72
N PRO A 121 0.60 -5.06 -35.21
CA PRO A 121 -0.35 -5.77 -34.36
C PRO A 121 0.27 -6.68 -33.29
N ASN A 122 1.54 -7.06 -33.45
CA ASN A 122 2.26 -7.93 -32.51
C ASN A 122 3.00 -7.14 -31.41
N CYS A 123 3.08 -5.82 -31.49
CA CYS A 123 3.82 -4.97 -30.54
C CYS A 123 3.43 -5.22 -29.07
N LYS A 124 2.18 -5.62 -28.82
CA LYS A 124 1.65 -5.94 -27.49
C LYS A 124 2.02 -7.34 -26.96
N ALA A 125 2.54 -8.24 -27.80
CA ALA A 125 2.83 -9.62 -27.42
C ALA A 125 3.92 -9.71 -26.35
N LEU A 126 4.92 -8.82 -26.41
CA LEU A 126 6.05 -8.74 -25.47
C LEU A 126 5.83 -7.76 -24.30
N ARG A 127 4.64 -7.14 -24.22
CA ARG A 127 4.32 -6.12 -23.21
C ARG A 127 3.16 -6.58 -22.34
N PRO A 128 3.41 -7.30 -21.23
CA PRO A 128 2.35 -7.91 -20.41
C PRO A 128 1.39 -6.90 -19.77
N LEU A 129 1.80 -5.65 -19.56
CA LEU A 129 0.99 -4.57 -18.99
C LEU A 129 0.51 -3.55 -20.04
N TYR A 130 0.51 -3.94 -21.33
CA TYR A 130 0.17 -3.07 -22.46
C TYR A 130 -1.15 -2.33 -22.25
N GLY A 131 -1.08 -0.99 -22.23
CA GLY A 131 -2.23 -0.10 -22.16
C GLY A 131 -2.92 -0.04 -20.80
N LEU A 132 -2.41 -0.73 -19.77
CA LEU A 132 -3.00 -0.65 -18.42
C LEU A 132 -2.60 0.65 -17.73
N PRO A 133 -3.56 1.48 -17.26
CA PRO A 133 -3.28 2.59 -16.36
C PRO A 133 -2.81 2.07 -15.00
N ILE A 134 -1.63 2.51 -14.55
CA ILE A 134 -1.03 2.16 -13.26
C ILE A 134 -0.68 3.44 -12.51
N SER A 135 -1.14 3.56 -11.26
CA SER A 135 -0.80 4.64 -10.34
C SER A 135 0.42 4.29 -9.50
N LEU A 136 1.16 5.30 -9.06
CA LEU A 136 2.36 5.13 -8.26
C LEU A 136 2.29 5.96 -6.98
N LYS A 137 2.76 5.41 -5.87
CA LYS A 137 3.03 6.20 -4.65
C LYS A 137 3.98 7.35 -4.96
N ASP A 138 3.79 8.51 -4.33
CA ASP A 138 4.61 9.71 -4.58
C ASP A 138 6.12 9.47 -4.47
N SER A 139 6.56 8.50 -3.71
CA SER A 139 7.99 8.18 -3.53
C SER A 139 8.70 7.68 -4.80
N PHE A 140 7.97 7.18 -5.81
CA PHE A 140 8.56 6.77 -7.10
C PHE A 140 8.86 8.00 -7.95
N GLN A 141 10.09 8.08 -8.47
CA GLN A 141 10.47 9.12 -9.44
C GLN A 141 9.87 8.82 -10.81
N VAL A 142 9.23 9.84 -11.38
CA VAL A 142 8.73 9.86 -12.76
C VAL A 142 9.26 11.14 -13.40
N VAL A 143 9.88 11.03 -14.57
CA VAL A 143 10.47 12.17 -15.29
C VAL A 143 9.48 13.33 -15.42
N GLY A 144 9.93 14.53 -15.09
CA GLY A 144 9.13 15.76 -15.17
C GLY A 144 8.18 15.99 -14.00
N GLN A 145 8.02 15.02 -13.08
CA GLN A 145 7.15 15.14 -11.91
C GLN A 145 7.97 15.30 -10.62
N ASP A 146 7.44 16.07 -9.66
CA ASP A 146 8.05 16.15 -8.33
C ASP A 146 7.95 14.80 -7.60
N THR A 147 8.86 14.58 -6.68
CA THR A 147 8.80 13.48 -5.71
C THR A 147 8.99 14.10 -4.33
N SER A 148 7.88 14.57 -3.76
CA SER A 148 7.90 15.39 -2.55
C SER A 148 8.12 14.58 -1.27
N THR A 149 7.68 13.33 -1.25
CA THR A 149 7.66 12.47 -0.06
C THR A 149 6.99 13.15 1.16
N GLY A 150 6.00 14.00 0.86
CA GLY A 150 5.25 14.77 1.88
C GLY A 150 6.01 15.94 2.50
N LEU A 151 7.15 16.36 1.92
CA LEU A 151 8.01 17.43 2.44
C LEU A 151 8.12 18.59 1.46
N ALA A 152 7.92 19.81 1.97
CA ALA A 152 7.97 21.04 1.19
C ALA A 152 9.35 21.30 0.57
N CYS A 153 10.42 20.85 1.22
CA CYS A 153 11.78 21.03 0.73
C CYS A 153 12.11 20.26 -0.57
N PHE A 154 11.25 19.33 -0.98
CA PHE A 154 11.39 18.57 -2.22
C PHE A 154 10.41 18.99 -3.33
N VAL A 155 9.53 19.94 -3.08
CA VAL A 155 8.63 20.50 -4.07
C VAL A 155 9.38 21.39 -5.06
N LYS A 156 8.94 21.42 -6.33
CA LYS A 156 9.59 22.11 -7.47
C LYS A 156 10.98 21.57 -7.81
N LYS A 157 11.13 20.28 -7.62
CA LYS A 157 12.34 19.54 -7.99
C LYS A 157 11.93 18.32 -8.82
N PRO A 158 11.44 18.55 -10.05
CA PRO A 158 11.02 17.45 -10.91
C PRO A 158 12.17 16.49 -11.17
N ALA A 159 11.85 15.20 -11.20
CA ALA A 159 12.82 14.16 -11.46
C ALA A 159 13.34 14.26 -12.92
N ASP A 160 14.63 14.07 -13.11
CA ASP A 160 15.30 13.98 -14.41
C ASP A 160 15.39 12.54 -14.94
N GLN A 161 15.13 11.56 -14.08
CA GLN A 161 15.12 10.13 -14.39
C GLN A 161 13.93 9.44 -13.75
N ASN A 162 13.46 8.37 -14.39
CA ASN A 162 12.49 7.46 -13.78
C ASN A 162 13.18 6.58 -12.72
N SER A 163 12.48 6.26 -11.64
CA SER A 163 12.87 5.14 -10.79
C SER A 163 12.89 3.83 -11.58
N ALA A 164 13.69 2.88 -11.14
CA ALA A 164 13.88 1.60 -11.83
C ALA A 164 12.55 0.90 -12.17
N LEU A 165 11.63 0.86 -11.21
CA LEU A 165 10.31 0.27 -11.45
C LEU A 165 9.45 1.10 -12.40
N ALA A 166 9.46 2.43 -12.32
CA ALA A 166 8.71 3.27 -13.25
C ALA A 166 9.18 3.08 -14.70
N ALA A 167 10.50 3.01 -14.93
CA ALA A 167 11.09 2.71 -16.23
C ALA A 167 10.64 1.33 -16.73
N LEU A 168 10.77 0.29 -15.90
CA LEU A 168 10.34 -1.07 -16.23
C LEU A 168 8.85 -1.14 -16.60
N LEU A 169 7.97 -0.49 -15.82
CA LEU A 169 6.53 -0.50 -16.11
C LEU A 169 6.19 0.14 -17.45
N LEU A 170 6.88 1.24 -17.81
CA LEU A 170 6.73 1.87 -19.13
C LEU A 170 7.17 0.94 -20.27
N ASP A 171 8.27 0.21 -20.10
CA ASP A 171 8.76 -0.77 -21.09
C ASP A 171 7.83 -1.99 -21.19
N LEU A 172 7.17 -2.38 -20.09
CA LEU A 172 6.12 -3.40 -20.09
C LEU A 172 4.80 -2.92 -20.70
N GLY A 173 4.72 -1.66 -21.15
CA GLY A 173 3.60 -1.07 -21.85
C GLY A 173 2.54 -0.42 -20.97
N ALA A 174 2.79 -0.23 -19.68
CA ALA A 174 1.87 0.46 -18.78
C ALA A 174 1.74 1.96 -19.13
N ILE A 175 0.62 2.54 -18.71
CA ILE A 175 0.35 3.97 -18.74
C ILE A 175 0.43 4.51 -17.31
N LEU A 176 1.48 5.28 -17.02
CA LEU A 176 1.57 6.03 -15.76
C LEU A 176 0.82 7.36 -15.92
N TYR A 177 -0.04 7.74 -14.97
CA TYR A 177 -0.92 8.91 -15.13
C TYR A 177 -1.06 9.79 -13.88
N CYS A 178 -0.69 9.29 -12.71
CA CYS A 178 -0.74 10.04 -11.46
C CYS A 178 0.20 9.45 -10.40
N LYS A 179 0.53 10.29 -9.41
CA LYS A 179 1.17 9.83 -8.17
C LYS A 179 0.26 10.11 -6.99
N THR A 180 0.35 9.26 -5.97
CA THR A 180 -0.60 9.23 -4.86
C THR A 180 0.01 9.71 -3.54
N ASN A 181 -0.84 10.29 -2.70
CA ASN A 181 -0.46 10.93 -1.45
C ASN A 181 0.05 9.91 -0.40
N LEU A 182 0.89 10.42 0.47
CA LEU A 182 1.58 9.69 1.53
C LEU A 182 1.80 10.62 2.73
N PRO A 183 2.19 10.12 3.91
CA PRO A 183 2.44 10.97 5.06
C PRO A 183 3.76 11.74 4.96
N GLN A 184 3.85 12.85 5.70
CA GLN A 184 5.14 13.49 5.98
C GLN A 184 6.11 12.43 6.53
N THR A 185 7.35 12.40 6.04
CA THR A 185 8.39 11.40 6.36
C THR A 185 8.18 9.98 5.83
N ILE A 186 7.04 9.65 5.24
CA ILE A 186 6.68 8.29 4.77
C ILE A 186 6.54 7.26 5.91
N MET A 187 6.67 7.66 7.18
CA MET A 187 6.86 6.74 8.31
C MET A 187 5.60 6.54 9.16
N THR A 188 4.49 7.24 8.88
CA THR A 188 3.28 7.14 9.69
C THR A 188 2.20 6.26 9.05
N GLY A 189 1.30 5.73 9.88
CA GLY A 189 0.13 4.96 9.45
C GLY A 189 -1.09 5.82 9.07
N ASP A 190 -0.91 7.12 8.85
CA ASP A 190 -1.95 8.06 8.43
C ASP A 190 -1.39 9.00 7.35
N SER A 191 -1.95 8.97 6.15
CA SER A 191 -1.44 9.70 4.98
C SER A 191 -1.84 11.17 5.01
N ASP A 192 -1.07 11.97 5.75
CA ASP A 192 -1.17 13.40 5.90
C ASP A 192 0.19 14.07 5.75
N ASN A 193 0.23 15.30 5.22
CA ASN A 193 1.45 16.12 5.15
C ASN A 193 1.12 17.60 4.94
N ASN A 194 2.09 18.46 5.25
CA ASN A 194 1.92 19.91 5.14
C ASN A 194 1.87 20.44 3.69
N VAL A 195 2.23 19.65 2.70
CA VAL A 195 2.23 20.05 1.28
C VAL A 195 0.84 19.88 0.67
N PHE A 196 0.26 18.70 0.81
CA PHE A 196 -0.97 18.31 0.13
C PHE A 196 -2.16 18.19 1.07
N GLY A 197 -1.92 18.07 2.38
CA GLY A 197 -2.94 17.75 3.37
C GLY A 197 -3.27 16.26 3.44
N ARG A 198 -4.32 15.93 4.17
CA ARG A 198 -4.76 14.59 4.52
C ARG A 198 -5.52 13.91 3.39
N THR A 199 -5.25 12.61 3.20
CA THR A 199 -6.08 11.72 2.40
C THR A 199 -7.21 11.14 3.25
N LEU A 200 -8.44 11.26 2.77
CA LEU A 200 -9.62 10.72 3.43
C LEU A 200 -9.87 9.27 3.03
N ASN A 201 -10.39 8.49 3.98
CA ASN A 201 -10.81 7.12 3.72
C ASN A 201 -12.18 7.10 3.02
N PRO A 202 -12.32 6.53 1.82
CA PRO A 202 -13.60 6.54 1.09
C PRO A 202 -14.69 5.66 1.68
N HIS A 203 -14.36 4.70 2.56
CA HIS A 203 -15.34 3.91 3.28
C HIS A 203 -15.96 4.69 4.44
N ASN A 204 -15.13 5.51 5.10
CA ASN A 204 -15.58 6.35 6.22
C ASN A 204 -14.59 7.51 6.40
N THR A 205 -15.00 8.70 6.00
CA THR A 205 -14.16 9.92 6.00
C THR A 205 -13.70 10.38 7.40
N ALA A 206 -14.30 9.87 8.48
CA ALA A 206 -13.85 10.13 9.86
C ALA A 206 -12.64 9.29 10.27
N LEU A 207 -12.29 8.28 9.48
CA LEU A 207 -11.20 7.34 9.75
C LEU A 207 -10.02 7.58 8.81
N THR A 208 -8.83 7.10 9.22
CA THR A 208 -7.64 7.17 8.38
C THR A 208 -7.75 6.32 7.13
N ALA A 209 -7.19 6.77 6.02
CA ALA A 209 -6.94 5.95 4.82
C ALA A 209 -5.76 4.98 5.00
N GLY A 210 -5.13 5.00 6.17
CA GLY A 210 -3.92 4.25 6.44
C GLY A 210 -2.67 4.92 5.84
N GLY A 211 -1.53 4.30 6.06
CA GLY A 211 -0.23 4.80 5.60
C GLY A 211 0.83 3.69 5.57
N SER A 212 1.89 4.02 4.88
CA SER A 212 2.19 5.29 4.24
C SER A 212 1.70 5.36 2.77
N THR A 213 1.00 4.37 2.24
CA THR A 213 0.46 4.34 0.87
C THR A 213 -1.07 4.60 0.85
N GLY A 214 -1.57 5.52 1.72
CA GLY A 214 -3.01 5.73 1.88
C GLY A 214 -3.67 6.39 0.68
N GLY A 215 -2.96 7.26 -0.04
CA GLY A 215 -3.47 7.85 -1.29
C GLY A 215 -3.76 6.78 -2.35
N GLU A 216 -2.91 5.78 -2.48
CA GLU A 216 -3.12 4.63 -3.37
C GLU A 216 -4.31 3.79 -2.92
N GLY A 217 -4.39 3.52 -1.59
CA GLY A 217 -5.52 2.80 -1.00
C GLY A 217 -6.86 3.45 -1.32
N ALA A 218 -6.98 4.76 -1.10
CA ALA A 218 -8.19 5.53 -1.37
C ALA A 218 -8.53 5.58 -2.87
N LEU A 219 -7.53 5.78 -3.72
CA LEU A 219 -7.70 5.82 -5.18
C LEU A 219 -8.24 4.49 -5.72
N ILE A 220 -7.67 3.35 -5.28
CA ILE A 220 -8.07 2.02 -5.71
C ILE A 220 -9.46 1.66 -5.19
N ALA A 221 -9.77 1.99 -3.92
CA ALA A 221 -11.11 1.74 -3.37
C ALA A 221 -12.21 2.49 -4.13
N LEU A 222 -11.94 3.71 -4.62
CA LEU A 222 -12.83 4.48 -5.51
C LEU A 222 -12.72 4.05 -6.98
N ARG A 223 -11.88 3.06 -7.28
CA ARG A 223 -11.61 2.55 -8.63
C ARG A 223 -11.09 3.62 -9.59
N GLY A 224 -10.45 4.67 -9.04
CA GLY A 224 -9.68 5.62 -9.83
C GLY A 224 -8.39 5.01 -10.39
N SER A 225 -7.96 3.88 -9.83
CA SER A 225 -6.98 2.93 -10.35
C SER A 225 -7.48 1.51 -10.04
N LEU A 226 -7.13 0.52 -10.85
CA LEU A 226 -7.40 -0.90 -10.57
C LEU A 226 -6.17 -1.60 -10.02
N LEU A 227 -5.00 -1.10 -10.39
CA LEU A 227 -3.69 -1.62 -10.04
C LEU A 227 -2.73 -0.44 -9.84
N GLY A 228 -2.14 -0.36 -8.69
CA GLY A 228 -1.16 0.65 -8.35
C GLY A 228 -0.01 0.08 -7.53
N VAL A 229 0.99 0.91 -7.24
CA VAL A 229 2.22 0.46 -6.58
C VAL A 229 2.50 1.26 -5.33
N GLY A 230 2.71 0.53 -4.24
CA GLY A 230 3.17 1.05 -2.96
C GLY A 230 4.57 0.62 -2.58
N THR A 231 5.01 1.07 -1.40
CA THR A 231 6.21 0.60 -0.72
C THR A 231 5.87 0.21 0.71
N ASP A 232 6.59 -0.76 1.28
CA ASP A 232 6.30 -1.31 2.62
C ASP A 232 7.59 -1.63 3.37
N ILE A 233 7.88 -0.86 4.42
CA ILE A 233 9.03 -1.06 5.31
C ILE A 233 8.61 -1.52 6.72
N ALA A 234 7.33 -1.26 7.10
CA ALA A 234 6.76 -1.69 8.37
C ALA A 234 5.25 -1.99 8.28
N GLY A 235 4.68 -2.01 7.06
CA GLY A 235 3.25 -2.22 6.83
C GLY A 235 2.62 -1.27 5.80
N SER A 236 3.41 -0.44 5.14
CA SER A 236 2.91 0.69 4.34
C SER A 236 2.18 0.32 3.03
N ILE A 237 2.13 -0.93 2.60
CA ILE A 237 1.18 -1.50 1.63
C ILE A 237 -0.01 -2.11 2.40
N ARG A 238 0.28 -2.91 3.41
CA ARG A 238 -0.70 -3.76 4.11
C ARG A 238 -1.68 -2.95 4.97
N ILE A 239 -1.21 -1.94 5.68
CA ILE A 239 -2.04 -1.05 6.50
C ILE A 239 -3.08 -0.32 5.63
N PRO A 240 -2.73 0.41 4.56
CA PRO A 240 -3.72 1.04 3.71
C PRO A 240 -4.59 0.03 2.94
N SER A 241 -4.10 -1.18 2.64
CA SER A 241 -4.96 -2.23 2.07
C SER A 241 -6.05 -2.66 3.05
N LEU A 242 -5.74 -2.84 4.34
CA LEU A 242 -6.74 -3.06 5.39
C LEU A 242 -7.72 -1.88 5.46
N CYS A 243 -7.21 -0.64 5.58
CA CYS A 243 -8.05 0.54 5.80
C CYS A 243 -9.02 0.82 4.64
N ASN A 244 -8.67 0.43 3.42
CA ASN A 244 -9.45 0.70 2.21
C ASN A 244 -10.11 -0.55 1.60
N GLY A 245 -10.01 -1.72 2.25
CA GLY A 245 -10.68 -2.95 1.82
C GLY A 245 -10.23 -3.46 0.46
N ILE A 246 -8.95 -3.32 0.15
CA ILE A 246 -8.34 -3.74 -1.11
C ILE A 246 -7.26 -4.81 -0.88
N TYR A 247 -6.81 -5.43 -1.95
CA TYR A 247 -5.69 -6.37 -1.91
C TYR A 247 -4.36 -5.63 -1.96
N GLY A 248 -3.35 -6.17 -1.27
CA GLY A 248 -2.00 -5.63 -1.32
C GLY A 248 -0.97 -6.72 -1.08
N VAL A 249 0.14 -6.65 -1.81
CA VAL A 249 1.24 -7.62 -1.71
C VAL A 249 2.52 -6.89 -1.32
N ARG A 250 3.04 -7.20 -0.14
CA ARG A 250 4.41 -6.90 0.24
C ARG A 250 5.29 -8.06 -0.22
N GLY A 251 6.03 -7.87 -1.31
CA GLY A 251 6.98 -8.87 -1.81
C GLY A 251 8.25 -8.96 -0.95
N SER A 252 9.04 -10.02 -1.12
CA SER A 252 10.39 -10.10 -0.56
C SER A 252 11.27 -8.97 -1.10
N VAL A 253 12.18 -8.46 -0.27
CA VAL A 253 13.11 -7.39 -0.68
C VAL A 253 13.94 -7.83 -1.88
N GLY A 254 14.05 -6.94 -2.87
CA GLY A 254 14.81 -7.18 -4.09
C GLY A 254 14.07 -7.94 -5.20
N VAL A 255 12.85 -8.44 -4.97
CA VAL A 255 12.04 -9.08 -6.03
C VAL A 255 11.51 -8.04 -7.01
N VAL A 256 11.03 -6.90 -6.49
CA VAL A 256 10.58 -5.76 -7.30
C VAL A 256 11.65 -4.67 -7.26
N PRO A 257 12.06 -4.09 -8.42
CA PRO A 257 13.05 -3.02 -8.49
C PRO A 257 12.67 -1.83 -7.60
N HIS A 258 13.65 -1.29 -6.85
CA HIS A 258 13.41 -0.22 -5.88
C HIS A 258 14.36 0.98 -6.05
N SER A 259 15.42 0.87 -6.84
CA SER A 259 16.36 1.96 -7.09
C SER A 259 15.67 3.20 -7.64
N GLY A 260 16.10 4.38 -7.18
CA GLY A 260 15.50 5.66 -7.57
C GLY A 260 14.17 5.98 -6.88
N VAL A 261 13.71 5.14 -5.95
CA VAL A 261 12.62 5.52 -5.03
C VAL A 261 13.21 6.50 -4.02
N ARG A 262 12.54 7.65 -3.83
CA ARG A 262 12.95 8.57 -2.77
C ARG A 262 12.41 8.05 -1.45
N ASP A 263 13.28 7.45 -0.68
CA ASP A 263 13.08 7.25 0.74
C ASP A 263 13.77 8.37 1.54
N LEU A 264 13.60 8.37 2.84
CA LEU A 264 14.24 9.35 3.73
C LEU A 264 15.30 8.67 4.62
N ALA A 265 15.72 7.47 4.28
CA ALA A 265 16.82 6.80 4.96
C ALA A 265 18.14 7.55 4.70
N VAL A 266 19.01 7.55 5.68
CA VAL A 266 20.37 8.05 5.51
C VAL A 266 21.10 7.16 4.49
N PRO A 267 21.68 7.74 3.43
CA PRO A 267 22.39 6.95 2.42
C PRO A 267 23.45 6.03 3.01
N GLY A 268 23.47 4.78 2.56
CA GLY A 268 24.39 3.75 3.06
C GLY A 268 23.88 2.98 4.29
N THR A 269 22.69 3.29 4.80
CA THR A 269 22.04 2.48 5.83
C THR A 269 21.59 1.16 5.21
N ASP A 270 22.12 0.04 5.72
CA ASP A 270 21.65 -1.31 5.39
C ASP A 270 21.09 -1.97 6.65
N GLY A 271 19.95 -2.60 6.54
CA GLY A 271 19.24 -3.21 7.67
C GLY A 271 17.88 -3.73 7.24
N VAL A 272 16.80 -3.21 7.81
CA VAL A 272 15.45 -3.46 7.32
C VAL A 272 15.19 -2.57 6.13
N ARG A 273 14.98 -3.17 4.96
CA ARG A 273 14.76 -2.46 3.70
C ARG A 273 13.28 -2.46 3.31
N SER A 274 12.86 -1.39 2.66
CA SER A 274 11.55 -1.28 2.03
C SER A 274 11.44 -2.23 0.83
N ALA A 275 10.25 -2.80 0.63
CA ALA A 275 9.90 -3.53 -0.59
C ALA A 275 8.80 -2.76 -1.34
N ALA A 276 8.91 -2.69 -2.67
CA ALA A 276 7.81 -2.25 -3.52
C ALA A 276 6.87 -3.43 -3.80
N GLY A 277 5.59 -3.13 -4.06
CA GLY A 277 4.62 -4.16 -4.41
C GLY A 277 3.27 -3.60 -4.83
N PRO A 278 2.43 -4.44 -5.47
CA PRO A 278 1.14 -4.02 -6.00
C PRO A 278 0.08 -3.89 -4.91
N MET A 279 -0.82 -2.95 -5.15
CA MET A 279 -2.12 -2.81 -4.51
C MET A 279 -3.19 -2.84 -5.60
N ALA A 280 -4.28 -3.57 -5.41
CA ALA A 280 -5.24 -3.80 -6.48
C ALA A 280 -6.66 -4.10 -5.99
N THR A 281 -7.60 -4.08 -6.94
CA THR A 281 -9.01 -4.45 -6.71
C THR A 281 -9.24 -5.96 -6.66
N SER A 282 -8.29 -6.77 -7.16
CA SER A 282 -8.32 -8.22 -7.10
C SER A 282 -6.91 -8.80 -6.85
N LEU A 283 -6.85 -10.00 -6.30
CA LEU A 283 -5.57 -10.65 -6.04
C LEU A 283 -4.91 -11.18 -7.32
N ARG A 284 -5.70 -11.53 -8.33
CA ARG A 284 -5.16 -11.91 -9.64
C ARG A 284 -4.48 -10.74 -10.37
N ASP A 285 -4.88 -9.48 -10.09
CA ASP A 285 -4.18 -8.29 -10.59
C ASP A 285 -2.82 -8.12 -9.92
N CYS A 286 -2.74 -8.37 -8.60
CA CYS A 286 -1.46 -8.42 -7.91
C CYS A 286 -0.54 -9.50 -8.51
N ARG A 287 -1.10 -10.68 -8.85
CA ARG A 287 -0.37 -11.75 -9.54
C ARG A 287 0.09 -11.33 -10.92
N LEU A 288 -0.77 -10.66 -11.71
CA LEU A 288 -0.42 -10.13 -13.03
C LEU A 288 0.80 -9.21 -12.94
N PHE A 289 0.78 -8.26 -12.00
CA PHE A 289 1.90 -7.35 -11.76
C PHE A 289 3.18 -8.09 -11.36
N MET A 290 3.11 -8.92 -10.30
CA MET A 290 4.29 -9.62 -9.79
C MET A 290 4.90 -10.54 -10.85
N LYS A 291 4.06 -11.26 -11.59
CA LYS A 291 4.52 -12.11 -12.70
C LYS A 291 5.18 -11.30 -13.80
N ALA A 292 4.56 -10.21 -14.25
CA ALA A 292 5.12 -9.35 -15.30
C ALA A 292 6.50 -8.77 -14.91
N VAL A 293 6.65 -8.34 -13.66
CA VAL A 293 7.92 -7.82 -13.14
C VAL A 293 8.97 -8.93 -12.99
N MET A 294 8.63 -10.07 -12.38
CA MET A 294 9.58 -11.16 -12.11
C MET A 294 10.04 -11.90 -13.36
N GLU A 295 9.23 -11.93 -14.42
CA GLU A 295 9.62 -12.51 -15.73
C GLU A 295 10.48 -11.55 -16.58
N SER A 296 10.66 -10.30 -16.12
CA SER A 296 11.45 -9.29 -16.81
C SER A 296 12.94 -9.32 -16.40
N GLU A 297 13.78 -8.69 -17.21
CA GLU A 297 15.22 -8.53 -16.93
C GLU A 297 15.47 -7.41 -15.91
N THR A 298 14.94 -7.55 -14.68
CA THR A 298 14.95 -6.53 -13.61
C THR A 298 16.35 -6.04 -13.26
N TRP A 299 17.37 -6.87 -13.42
CA TRP A 299 18.80 -6.52 -13.20
C TRP A 299 19.33 -5.45 -14.15
N ARG A 300 18.64 -5.15 -15.26
CA ARG A 300 19.00 -4.04 -16.15
C ARG A 300 18.57 -2.69 -15.60
N TYR A 301 17.65 -2.68 -14.64
CA TYR A 301 17.06 -1.47 -14.06
C TYR A 301 17.58 -1.19 -12.65
N ASP A 302 17.89 -2.22 -11.89
CA ASP A 302 18.27 -2.08 -10.48
C ASP A 302 19.36 -3.08 -10.10
N SER A 303 20.49 -2.57 -9.63
CA SER A 303 21.65 -3.38 -9.19
C SER A 303 21.40 -4.15 -7.89
N ALA A 304 20.37 -3.81 -7.13
CA ALA A 304 20.04 -4.41 -5.84
C ALA A 304 18.98 -5.52 -5.92
N VAL A 305 18.48 -5.83 -7.14
CA VAL A 305 17.48 -6.89 -7.28
C VAL A 305 18.07 -8.28 -7.09
N VAL A 306 17.25 -9.15 -6.54
CA VAL A 306 17.49 -10.59 -6.52
C VAL A 306 16.66 -11.18 -7.66
N SER A 307 17.34 -11.56 -8.74
CA SER A 307 16.68 -12.08 -9.93
C SER A 307 16.16 -13.49 -9.68
N VAL A 308 14.92 -13.57 -9.20
CA VAL A 308 14.19 -14.83 -9.05
C VAL A 308 13.09 -14.84 -10.12
N PRO A 309 13.20 -15.69 -11.16
CA PRO A 309 12.15 -15.76 -12.17
C PRO A 309 10.86 -16.33 -11.59
N TRP A 310 9.71 -15.92 -12.15
CA TRP A 310 8.42 -16.47 -11.74
C TRP A 310 8.39 -17.99 -11.96
N ARG A 311 8.20 -18.73 -10.88
CA ARG A 311 8.05 -20.22 -10.93
C ARG A 311 6.56 -20.56 -11.04
N ASN A 312 6.20 -21.41 -12.00
CA ASN A 312 4.82 -21.91 -12.14
C ASN A 312 4.58 -23.04 -11.13
N LEU A 313 4.54 -22.69 -9.86
CA LEU A 313 4.33 -23.65 -8.77
C LEU A 313 2.85 -24.05 -8.72
N GLN A 314 2.60 -25.36 -8.61
CA GLN A 314 1.27 -25.88 -8.33
C GLN A 314 0.93 -25.64 -6.85
N VAL A 315 -0.31 -25.27 -6.57
CA VAL A 315 -0.82 -25.26 -5.20
C VAL A 315 -0.83 -26.73 -4.71
N LYS A 316 -0.35 -26.97 -3.50
CA LYS A 316 -0.39 -28.30 -2.90
C LYS A 316 -1.82 -28.80 -2.78
N GLU A 317 -2.04 -30.10 -2.96
CA GLU A 317 -3.35 -30.73 -2.77
C GLU A 317 -3.93 -30.45 -1.37
N LYS A 318 -3.04 -30.33 -0.36
CA LYS A 318 -3.42 -29.97 1.01
C LYS A 318 -2.44 -28.93 1.56
N LEU A 319 -2.99 -27.74 1.86
CA LEU A 319 -2.25 -26.65 2.49
C LEU A 319 -2.34 -26.73 4.01
N ARG A 320 -1.24 -26.48 4.70
CA ARG A 320 -1.20 -26.30 6.15
C ARG A 320 -1.00 -24.82 6.48
N VAL A 321 -2.02 -24.19 7.03
CA VAL A 321 -2.03 -22.76 7.34
C VAL A 321 -1.95 -22.56 8.84
N GLY A 322 -0.87 -21.96 9.31
CA GLY A 322 -0.69 -21.56 10.69
C GLY A 322 -1.64 -20.41 11.06
N LEU A 323 -2.47 -20.59 12.05
CA LEU A 323 -3.36 -19.54 12.56
C LEU A 323 -2.73 -18.85 13.75
N VAL A 324 -2.54 -17.53 13.65
CA VAL A 324 -2.10 -16.65 14.73
C VAL A 324 -3.22 -15.69 15.08
N GLU A 325 -3.81 -15.85 16.27
CA GLU A 325 -4.95 -15.03 16.70
C GLU A 325 -4.53 -13.62 17.12
N ASP A 326 -3.38 -13.49 17.78
CA ASP A 326 -2.78 -12.22 18.18
C ASP A 326 -1.24 -12.29 18.14
N ASN A 327 -0.58 -11.15 18.21
CA ASN A 327 0.87 -11.06 18.09
C ASN A 327 1.62 -11.11 19.45
N GLY A 328 0.92 -11.32 20.56
CA GLY A 328 1.52 -11.35 21.90
C GLY A 328 1.85 -9.98 22.51
N ILE A 329 1.48 -8.87 21.84
CA ILE A 329 1.66 -7.49 22.34
C ILE A 329 0.34 -6.73 22.35
N HIS A 330 -0.49 -6.88 21.31
CA HIS A 330 -1.76 -6.17 21.18
C HIS A 330 -2.89 -7.12 20.88
N THR A 331 -3.96 -6.97 21.62
CA THR A 331 -5.19 -7.76 21.50
C THR A 331 -6.03 -7.23 20.34
N PRO A 332 -6.46 -8.05 19.37
CA PRO A 332 -7.35 -7.63 18.30
C PRO A 332 -8.71 -7.16 18.83
N SER A 333 -9.21 -6.05 18.30
CA SER A 333 -10.54 -5.51 18.60
C SER A 333 -11.66 -6.46 18.14
N PRO A 334 -12.89 -6.31 18.65
CA PRO A 334 -14.01 -7.21 18.32
C PRO A 334 -14.22 -7.46 16.82
N PRO A 335 -14.27 -6.45 15.94
CA PRO A 335 -14.44 -6.69 14.52
C PRO A 335 -13.27 -7.47 13.88
N ILE A 336 -12.03 -7.23 14.31
CA ILE A 336 -10.86 -7.94 13.80
C ILE A 336 -10.91 -9.42 14.22
N ARG A 337 -11.26 -9.71 15.48
CA ARG A 337 -11.46 -11.11 15.93
C ARG A 337 -12.56 -11.80 15.14
N ARG A 338 -13.70 -11.11 14.91
CA ARG A 338 -14.81 -11.65 14.12
C ARG A 338 -14.38 -11.96 12.69
N GLY A 339 -13.66 -11.04 12.03
CA GLY A 339 -13.17 -11.25 10.67
C GLY A 339 -12.20 -12.41 10.56
N LEU A 340 -11.22 -12.52 11.48
CA LEU A 340 -10.29 -13.64 11.53
C LEU A 340 -11.04 -14.97 11.74
N ASN A 341 -11.99 -15.01 12.69
CA ASN A 341 -12.80 -16.20 12.95
C ASN A 341 -13.63 -16.60 11.73
N LYS A 342 -14.24 -15.62 11.02
CA LYS A 342 -15.00 -15.88 9.78
C LYS A 342 -14.10 -16.51 8.71
N ALA A 343 -12.93 -15.93 8.44
CA ALA A 343 -11.98 -16.47 7.48
C ALA A 343 -11.53 -17.89 7.87
N THR A 344 -11.19 -18.10 9.15
CA THR A 344 -10.77 -19.41 9.68
C THR A 344 -11.85 -20.46 9.51
N GLN A 345 -13.11 -20.16 9.87
CA GLN A 345 -14.23 -21.11 9.75
C GLN A 345 -14.51 -21.48 8.27
N LEU A 346 -14.39 -20.53 7.35
CA LEU A 346 -14.56 -20.80 5.93
C LEU A 346 -13.45 -21.70 5.40
N LEU A 347 -12.19 -21.44 5.76
CA LEU A 347 -11.05 -22.26 5.37
C LEU A 347 -11.13 -23.68 5.95
N GLN A 348 -11.59 -23.84 7.20
CA GLN A 348 -11.78 -25.14 7.85
C GLN A 348 -12.85 -26.03 7.20
N ARG A 349 -13.76 -25.44 6.43
CA ARG A 349 -14.77 -26.22 5.66
C ARG A 349 -14.19 -26.86 4.41
N SER A 350 -13.04 -26.39 3.94
CA SER A 350 -12.33 -27.02 2.81
C SER A 350 -11.55 -28.24 3.30
N ASN A 351 -11.64 -29.33 2.56
CA ASN A 351 -10.82 -30.52 2.81
C ASN A 351 -9.35 -30.31 2.44
N ASP A 352 -9.06 -29.26 1.67
CA ASP A 352 -7.74 -28.98 1.10
C ASP A 352 -6.91 -28.06 2.00
N ILE A 353 -7.47 -27.58 3.13
CA ILE A 353 -6.78 -26.72 4.10
C ILE A 353 -6.84 -27.31 5.50
N GLU A 354 -5.67 -27.42 6.11
CA GLU A 354 -5.51 -27.75 7.52
C GLU A 354 -5.07 -26.51 8.30
N ILE A 355 -5.87 -26.10 9.28
CA ILE A 355 -5.54 -24.97 10.16
C ILE A 355 -4.76 -25.47 11.38
N VAL A 356 -3.58 -24.91 11.59
CA VAL A 356 -2.68 -25.24 12.71
C VAL A 356 -2.60 -24.03 13.64
N PRO A 357 -3.14 -24.09 14.87
CA PRO A 357 -2.99 -23.00 15.84
C PRO A 357 -1.52 -22.74 16.16
N LEU A 358 -1.09 -21.49 16.10
CA LEU A 358 0.29 -21.09 16.35
C LEU A 358 0.37 -19.95 17.37
N LYS A 359 1.49 -19.95 18.12
CA LYS A 359 1.92 -18.78 18.90
C LYS A 359 3.27 -18.31 18.35
N LEU A 360 3.38 -17.00 18.11
CA LEU A 360 4.63 -16.41 17.69
C LEU A 360 5.63 -16.36 18.85
N PRO A 361 6.93 -16.51 18.59
CA PRO A 361 7.97 -16.08 19.53
C PRO A 361 7.79 -14.63 19.90
N SER A 362 8.31 -14.20 21.07
CA SER A 362 8.20 -12.81 21.54
C SER A 362 8.69 -11.83 20.47
N ILE A 363 7.85 -10.83 20.14
CA ILE A 363 8.16 -9.82 19.14
C ILE A 363 8.54 -8.47 19.76
N LYS A 364 8.59 -8.34 21.09
CA LYS A 364 8.82 -7.06 21.75
C LYS A 364 10.19 -6.45 21.41
N GLU A 365 11.25 -7.23 21.52
CA GLU A 365 12.60 -6.80 21.16
C GLU A 365 12.74 -6.56 19.66
N ILE A 366 12.10 -7.40 18.84
CA ILE A 366 12.06 -7.25 17.39
C ILE A 366 11.46 -5.91 17.00
N TYR A 367 10.38 -5.50 17.66
CA TYR A 367 9.71 -4.24 17.35
C TYR A 367 10.54 -3.02 17.77
N GLN A 368 11.25 -3.11 18.89
CA GLN A 368 12.19 -2.07 19.32
C GLN A 368 13.35 -1.92 18.33
N ASP A 369 13.99 -3.02 17.93
CA ASP A 369 15.04 -3.02 16.91
C ASP A 369 14.51 -2.47 15.55
N LEU A 370 13.30 -2.86 15.13
CA LEU A 370 12.70 -2.35 13.90
C LEU A 370 12.62 -0.83 13.91
N PHE A 371 12.16 -0.24 15.00
CA PHE A 371 12.07 1.22 15.15
C PHE A 371 13.45 1.88 15.11
N GLN A 372 14.46 1.25 15.75
CA GLN A 372 15.83 1.73 15.73
C GLN A 372 16.45 1.68 14.33
N TYR A 373 16.10 0.70 13.48
CA TYR A 373 16.51 0.66 12.07
C TYR A 373 15.97 1.83 11.24
N MET A 374 14.84 2.43 11.62
CA MET A 374 14.26 3.58 10.91
C MET A 374 15.06 4.87 11.14
N ALA A 375 15.78 5.00 12.28
CA ALA A 375 16.59 6.15 12.61
C ALA A 375 17.89 5.72 13.33
N PRO A 376 18.79 4.97 12.67
CA PRO A 376 19.98 4.42 13.34
C PRO A 376 20.97 5.49 13.80
N LEU A 377 20.96 6.66 13.17
CA LEU A 377 21.75 7.83 13.57
C LEU A 377 20.95 8.84 14.42
N GLY A 378 19.74 8.49 14.87
CA GLY A 378 18.81 9.40 15.50
C GLY A 378 18.01 10.23 14.51
N THR A 379 17.32 11.25 15.00
CA THR A 379 16.31 12.01 14.26
C THR A 379 16.79 13.35 13.69
N GLU A 380 18.08 13.67 13.83
CA GLU A 380 18.66 14.91 13.31
C GLU A 380 18.39 15.11 11.82
N HIS A 381 18.49 14.02 11.05
CA HIS A 381 18.23 14.04 9.61
C HIS A 381 16.81 14.52 9.26
N TYR A 382 15.79 14.06 9.99
CA TYR A 382 14.41 14.52 9.78
C TYR A 382 14.25 15.99 10.19
N SER A 383 14.85 16.38 11.31
CA SER A 383 14.84 17.77 11.80
C SER A 383 15.50 18.72 10.78
N GLU A 384 16.62 18.32 10.16
CA GLU A 384 17.25 19.09 9.10
C GLU A 384 16.35 19.29 7.88
N LEU A 385 15.61 18.24 7.46
CA LEU A 385 14.66 18.33 6.34
C LEU A 385 13.54 19.32 6.64
N PHE A 386 12.96 19.26 7.85
CA PHE A 386 11.90 20.18 8.28
C PHE A 386 12.40 21.63 8.33
N ASN A 387 13.61 21.84 8.88
CA ASN A 387 14.20 23.18 9.02
C ASN A 387 14.52 23.87 7.69
N ARG A 388 14.68 23.12 6.58
CA ARG A 388 14.95 23.72 5.25
C ARG A 388 13.84 24.67 4.79
N THR A 389 12.61 24.46 5.24
CA THR A 389 11.44 25.28 4.86
C THR A 389 10.64 25.77 6.06
N GLY A 390 11.11 25.50 7.30
CA GLY A 390 10.39 25.81 8.52
C GLY A 390 9.12 25.00 8.70
N GLU A 391 9.09 23.79 8.15
CA GLU A 391 7.95 22.88 8.18
C GLU A 391 7.84 22.20 9.57
N PRO A 392 6.68 22.23 10.26
CA PRO A 392 6.50 21.51 11.51
C PRO A 392 6.24 20.02 11.27
N ALA A 393 6.55 19.18 12.26
CA ALA A 393 6.05 17.82 12.29
C ALA A 393 4.52 17.81 12.35
N ILE A 394 3.89 16.84 11.68
CA ILE A 394 2.44 16.62 11.77
C ILE A 394 2.11 15.72 12.98
N PRO A 395 0.88 15.75 13.52
CA PRO A 395 0.52 15.00 14.71
C PRO A 395 0.77 13.48 14.62
N SER A 396 0.61 12.87 13.45
CA SER A 396 0.85 11.44 13.27
C SER A 396 2.33 11.05 13.42
N VAL A 397 3.27 11.96 13.15
CA VAL A 397 4.72 11.76 13.39
C VAL A 397 5.01 11.69 14.88
N ASP A 398 4.34 12.53 15.68
CA ASP A 398 4.46 12.51 17.14
C ASP A 398 3.80 11.23 17.72
N THR A 399 2.65 10.84 17.18
CA THR A 399 1.89 9.64 17.62
C THR A 399 2.71 8.36 17.52
N ILE A 400 3.50 8.19 16.46
CA ILE A 400 4.38 7.00 16.32
C ILE A 400 5.72 7.14 17.08
N GLY A 401 6.01 8.29 17.65
CA GLY A 401 7.26 8.53 18.40
C GLY A 401 8.53 8.59 17.55
N LEU A 402 8.41 8.83 16.22
CA LEU A 402 9.58 8.86 15.32
C LEU A 402 10.63 9.87 15.77
N MET A 403 10.20 11.07 16.19
CA MET A 403 11.11 12.16 16.60
C MET A 403 11.75 11.94 17.97
N SER A 404 11.46 10.83 18.65
CA SER A 404 12.04 10.46 19.95
C SER A 404 13.05 9.30 19.84
N VAL A 405 13.34 8.82 18.63
CA VAL A 405 14.29 7.71 18.44
C VAL A 405 15.72 8.25 18.58
N GLU A 406 16.44 7.72 19.54
CA GLU A 406 17.85 8.02 19.74
C GLU A 406 18.74 7.25 18.77
N GLY A 407 19.89 7.82 18.38
CA GLY A 407 20.86 7.12 17.53
C GLY A 407 21.50 5.93 18.25
N THR A 408 21.92 4.93 17.48
CA THR A 408 22.68 3.79 18.00
C THR A 408 24.17 3.90 17.63
N THR A 409 25.02 3.17 18.36
CA THR A 409 26.44 3.04 18.02
C THR A 409 26.64 2.00 16.92
N LEU A 410 27.81 2.04 16.25
CA LEU A 410 28.17 0.99 15.27
C LEU A 410 28.12 -0.42 15.89
N ARG A 411 28.57 -0.57 17.16
CA ARG A 411 28.46 -1.82 17.90
C ARG A 411 27.01 -2.21 18.12
N GLY A 412 26.16 -1.28 18.57
CA GLY A 412 24.73 -1.51 18.77
C GLY A 412 24.05 -1.94 17.47
N PHE A 413 24.43 -1.33 16.34
CA PHE A 413 23.91 -1.72 15.03
C PHE A 413 24.29 -3.16 14.64
N PHE A 414 25.53 -3.59 14.91
CA PHE A 414 25.93 -4.98 14.70
C PHE A 414 25.20 -5.96 15.63
N GLU A 415 24.95 -5.57 16.87
CA GLU A 415 24.19 -6.37 17.82
C GLU A 415 22.72 -6.52 17.39
N MET A 416 22.10 -5.47 16.81
CA MET A 416 20.78 -5.54 16.18
C MET A 416 20.77 -6.54 15.01
N ASN A 417 21.76 -6.48 14.12
CA ASN A 417 21.89 -7.43 13.01
C ASN A 417 22.01 -8.87 13.48
N ALA A 418 22.78 -9.13 14.55
CA ALA A 418 22.91 -10.47 15.14
C ALA A 418 21.58 -10.97 15.74
N ARG A 419 20.84 -10.10 16.47
CA ARG A 419 19.50 -10.44 16.99
C ARG A 419 18.52 -10.74 15.85
N ARG A 420 18.59 -9.96 14.74
CA ARG A 420 17.75 -10.18 13.56
C ARG A 420 18.00 -11.54 12.91
N GLU A 421 19.28 -11.94 12.80
CA GLU A 421 19.65 -13.27 12.28
C GLU A 421 19.11 -14.38 13.17
N GLU A 422 19.24 -14.25 14.48
CA GLU A 422 18.74 -15.24 15.45
C GLU A 422 17.20 -15.31 15.41
N ALA A 423 16.51 -14.18 15.30
CA ALA A 423 15.06 -14.15 15.12
C ALA A 423 14.66 -14.87 13.82
N ALA A 424 15.36 -14.63 12.72
CA ALA A 424 15.07 -15.27 11.43
C ALA A 424 15.18 -16.82 11.53
N LYS A 425 16.19 -17.33 12.26
CA LYS A 425 16.32 -18.79 12.51
C LYS A 425 15.13 -19.35 13.30
N LYS A 426 14.69 -18.66 14.36
CA LYS A 426 13.55 -19.09 15.19
C LYS A 426 12.24 -19.13 14.39
N TYR A 427 12.01 -18.13 13.54
CA TYR A 427 10.80 -18.09 12.72
C TYR A 427 10.84 -19.11 11.58
N LEU A 428 11.99 -19.35 10.96
CA LEU A 428 12.15 -20.45 10.00
C LEU A 428 11.86 -21.80 10.67
N GLN A 429 12.38 -22.03 11.87
CA GLN A 429 12.12 -23.25 12.64
C GLN A 429 10.63 -23.40 12.97
N LEU A 430 9.93 -22.32 13.35
CA LEU A 430 8.48 -22.31 13.58
C LEU A 430 7.71 -22.86 12.36
N PHE A 431 8.06 -22.40 11.15
CA PHE A 431 7.45 -22.87 9.91
C PHE A 431 7.76 -24.36 9.67
N CYS A 432 9.02 -24.78 9.82
CA CYS A 432 9.47 -26.13 9.57
C CYS A 432 8.91 -27.16 10.56
N ASP A 433 8.97 -26.86 11.87
CA ASP A 433 8.50 -27.77 12.92
C ASP A 433 7.00 -28.03 12.83
N ASN A 434 6.24 -27.02 12.45
CA ASN A 434 4.79 -27.13 12.26
C ASN A 434 4.41 -27.53 10.82
N ARG A 435 5.38 -27.66 9.91
CA ARG A 435 5.19 -28.02 8.48
C ARG A 435 4.14 -27.14 7.81
N ILE A 436 4.12 -25.84 8.11
CA ILE A 436 3.16 -24.91 7.56
C ILE A 436 3.63 -24.32 6.24
N ASP A 437 2.69 -24.04 5.35
CA ASP A 437 2.92 -23.42 4.05
C ASP A 437 2.82 -21.89 4.12
N ALA A 438 1.95 -21.41 4.99
CA ALA A 438 1.74 -19.99 5.25
C ALA A 438 1.23 -19.76 6.67
N ILE A 439 1.31 -18.52 7.16
CA ILE A 439 0.65 -18.06 8.39
C ILE A 439 -0.49 -17.12 7.99
N MET A 440 -1.67 -17.29 8.60
CA MET A 440 -2.77 -16.34 8.54
C MET A 440 -2.93 -15.65 9.90
N MET A 441 -3.04 -14.32 9.90
CA MET A 441 -3.22 -13.51 11.10
C MET A 441 -3.87 -12.16 10.78
N PRO A 442 -4.29 -11.37 11.81
CA PRO A 442 -4.73 -10.00 11.58
C PRO A 442 -3.65 -9.12 10.93
N VAL A 443 -4.06 -8.12 10.16
CA VAL A 443 -3.15 -7.09 9.61
C VAL A 443 -2.73 -6.09 10.69
N ALA A 444 -3.66 -5.76 11.59
CA ALA A 444 -3.45 -4.91 12.76
C ALA A 444 -4.40 -5.34 13.89
N ALA A 445 -4.19 -4.83 15.11
CA ALA A 445 -5.10 -5.04 16.22
C ALA A 445 -6.46 -4.36 16.04
N HIS A 446 -6.55 -3.39 15.17
CA HIS A 446 -7.75 -2.61 14.87
C HIS A 446 -7.93 -2.45 13.35
N THR A 447 -9.13 -2.05 12.91
CA THR A 447 -9.39 -1.58 11.54
C THR A 447 -8.88 -0.14 11.36
N ALA A 448 -9.29 0.59 10.32
CA ALA A 448 -9.02 2.02 10.22
C ALA A 448 -9.46 2.72 11.52
N VAL A 449 -8.63 3.61 12.05
CA VAL A 449 -8.88 4.36 13.29
C VAL A 449 -9.13 5.84 12.98
N PRO A 450 -9.65 6.64 13.93
CA PRO A 450 -9.69 8.10 13.78
C PRO A 450 -8.32 8.68 13.42
N TRP A 451 -8.30 9.81 12.77
CA TRP A 451 -7.09 10.48 12.31
C TRP A 451 -6.06 10.67 13.43
N ASP A 452 -4.79 10.56 13.10
CA ASP A 452 -3.65 10.71 14.00
C ASP A 452 -3.60 9.71 15.17
N ARG A 453 -4.36 8.60 15.08
CA ARG A 453 -4.41 7.57 16.13
C ARG A 453 -3.72 6.25 15.76
N TRP A 454 -3.14 6.15 14.58
CA TRP A 454 -2.38 4.96 14.21
C TRP A 454 -0.99 4.96 14.87
N ALA A 455 -0.84 4.25 15.97
CA ALA A 455 0.32 4.38 16.86
C ALA A 455 1.45 3.35 16.63
N ASN A 456 1.18 2.24 15.91
CA ASN A 456 2.19 1.17 15.78
C ASN A 456 1.99 0.29 14.56
N ALA A 457 3.01 -0.53 14.26
CA ALA A 457 3.02 -1.51 13.18
C ALA A 457 3.43 -2.91 13.67
N THR A 458 3.04 -3.30 14.88
CA THR A 458 3.50 -4.54 15.53
C THR A 458 3.06 -5.81 14.81
N TYR A 459 1.93 -5.79 14.09
CA TYR A 459 1.44 -6.93 13.29
C TYR A 459 2.11 -7.06 11.94
N THR A 460 2.53 -5.95 11.35
CA THR A 460 3.13 -5.92 10.01
C THR A 460 4.64 -5.84 10.04
N GLY A 461 5.22 -5.04 10.95
CA GLY A 461 6.64 -4.74 11.00
C GLY A 461 7.54 -5.96 11.29
N LEU A 462 7.04 -6.94 12.03
CA LEU A 462 7.72 -8.22 12.24
C LEU A 462 8.13 -8.86 10.91
N TRP A 463 7.24 -8.87 9.93
CA TRP A 463 7.48 -9.51 8.65
C TRP A 463 8.44 -8.73 7.76
N ASN A 464 8.53 -7.40 7.96
CA ASN A 464 9.58 -6.58 7.35
C ASN A 464 10.95 -6.85 7.99
N TYR A 465 10.99 -6.94 9.31
CA TYR A 465 12.22 -7.26 10.06
C TYR A 465 12.82 -8.60 9.62
N LEU A 466 11.98 -9.60 9.37
CA LEU A 466 12.38 -10.93 8.91
C LEU A 466 12.47 -11.06 7.38
N ASP A 467 11.98 -10.09 6.64
CA ASP A 467 11.84 -10.12 5.18
C ASP A 467 10.96 -11.25 4.63
N TYR A 468 9.84 -11.55 5.32
CA TYR A 468 8.84 -12.51 4.84
C TYR A 468 7.78 -11.81 4.00
N PRO A 469 7.46 -12.28 2.78
CA PRO A 469 6.40 -11.70 1.95
C PRO A 469 5.03 -11.92 2.59
N ALA A 470 4.12 -10.97 2.35
CA ALA A 470 2.79 -10.98 2.91
C ALA A 470 1.74 -10.43 1.93
N VAL A 471 0.55 -11.02 1.96
CA VAL A 471 -0.63 -10.65 1.15
C VAL A 471 -1.78 -10.29 2.06
N VAL A 472 -2.45 -9.17 1.78
CA VAL A 472 -3.69 -8.76 2.47
C VAL A 472 -4.90 -9.25 1.68
N ILE A 473 -5.83 -9.89 2.37
CA ILE A 473 -7.12 -10.36 1.85
C ILE A 473 -8.23 -9.67 2.63
N PRO A 474 -9.06 -8.82 1.99
CA PRO A 474 -10.27 -8.29 2.60
C PRO A 474 -11.25 -9.43 2.95
N VAL A 475 -11.90 -9.35 4.12
CA VAL A 475 -12.79 -10.41 4.61
C VAL A 475 -14.22 -9.91 4.84
N ASP A 476 -14.34 -8.69 5.38
CA ASP A 476 -15.61 -8.11 5.79
C ASP A 476 -15.47 -6.60 6.03
N LYS A 477 -16.47 -6.01 6.60
CA LYS A 477 -16.49 -4.64 7.12
C LYS A 477 -17.22 -4.57 8.46
N VAL A 478 -16.97 -3.51 9.22
CA VAL A 478 -17.65 -3.27 10.50
C VAL A 478 -19.14 -3.06 10.26
N GLY A 479 -19.96 -3.85 10.94
CA GLY A 479 -21.42 -3.81 10.92
C GLY A 479 -22.01 -3.51 12.29
N GLU A 480 -23.34 -3.43 12.37
CA GLU A 480 -24.09 -3.04 13.58
C GLU A 480 -23.88 -3.99 14.76
N THR A 481 -23.51 -5.24 14.50
CA THR A 481 -23.29 -6.26 15.53
C THR A 481 -21.90 -6.22 16.16
N ASP A 482 -20.98 -5.42 15.62
CA ASP A 482 -19.63 -5.28 16.13
C ASP A 482 -19.58 -4.29 17.31
N LEU A 483 -20.21 -4.64 18.40
CA LEU A 483 -20.22 -3.81 19.61
C LEU A 483 -18.81 -3.76 20.23
N ALA A 484 -18.50 -2.63 20.87
CA ALA A 484 -17.32 -2.56 21.74
C ALA A 484 -17.55 -3.47 22.96
N ASP A 485 -16.48 -4.12 23.40
CA ASP A 485 -16.48 -4.92 24.60
C ASP A 485 -15.57 -4.32 25.69
N ASP A 486 -15.54 -4.95 26.85
CA ASP A 486 -14.80 -4.42 28.00
C ASP A 486 -13.29 -4.47 27.76
N VAL A 487 -12.59 -3.40 28.14
CA VAL A 487 -11.13 -3.29 28.08
C VAL A 487 -10.39 -4.36 28.89
N VAL A 488 -11.05 -5.03 29.81
CA VAL A 488 -10.51 -6.19 30.55
C VAL A 488 -10.06 -7.32 29.61
N HIS A 489 -10.56 -7.35 28.37
CA HIS A 489 -10.15 -8.28 27.34
C HIS A 489 -8.77 -7.98 26.71
N ALA A 490 -8.22 -6.78 26.95
CA ALA A 490 -6.84 -6.47 26.57
C ALA A 490 -5.87 -7.28 27.45
N LYS A 491 -5.02 -8.11 26.81
CA LYS A 491 -4.26 -9.18 27.50
C LYS A 491 -2.85 -8.74 27.92
N TYR A 492 -2.31 -7.64 27.33
CA TYR A 492 -0.87 -7.36 27.32
C TYR A 492 -0.47 -6.06 28.02
N GLY A 493 -1.31 -5.57 28.93
CA GLY A 493 -0.98 -4.44 29.81
C GLY A 493 -1.49 -3.08 29.33
N PRO A 494 -0.98 -1.97 29.90
CA PRO A 494 -1.56 -0.65 29.73
C PRO A 494 -1.53 -0.12 28.28
N GLU A 495 -0.46 -0.37 27.54
CA GLU A 495 -0.34 0.07 26.13
C GLU A 495 -1.36 -0.65 25.25
N ASP A 496 -1.51 -1.97 25.42
CA ASP A 496 -2.54 -2.77 24.77
C ASP A 496 -3.94 -2.28 25.12
N ALA A 497 -4.21 -2.01 26.40
CA ALA A 497 -5.49 -1.50 26.85
C ALA A 497 -5.83 -0.13 26.23
N ASN A 498 -4.83 0.75 26.07
CA ASN A 498 -5.02 2.04 25.41
C ASN A 498 -5.36 1.89 23.92
N LEU A 499 -4.67 1.00 23.23
CA LEU A 499 -4.95 0.69 21.82
C LEU A 499 -6.32 0.05 21.65
N TYR A 500 -6.68 -0.88 22.55
CA TYR A 500 -7.96 -1.58 22.53
C TYR A 500 -9.16 -0.64 22.68
N ARG A 501 -9.04 0.39 23.53
CA ARG A 501 -10.07 1.42 23.74
C ARG A 501 -10.33 2.31 22.53
N LEU A 502 -9.46 2.31 21.52
CA LEU A 502 -9.72 3.07 20.29
C LEU A 502 -10.97 2.60 19.58
N TYR A 503 -11.30 1.32 19.68
CA TYR A 503 -12.54 0.80 19.11
C TYR A 503 -13.72 1.10 20.05
N THR A 504 -14.56 2.04 19.67
CA THR A 504 -15.71 2.53 20.48
C THR A 504 -17.06 1.97 20.04
N GLY A 505 -17.07 1.10 19.02
CA GLY A 505 -18.28 0.49 18.49
C GLY A 505 -18.61 0.88 17.05
N PRO A 506 -19.69 0.31 16.49
CA PRO A 506 -20.00 0.43 15.08
C PRO A 506 -20.41 1.82 14.62
N GLU A 507 -20.86 2.71 15.51
CA GLU A 507 -21.33 4.05 15.13
C GLU A 507 -20.21 4.85 14.44
N LEU A 508 -19.02 4.93 15.07
CA LEU A 508 -17.88 5.64 14.52
C LEU A 508 -17.20 4.84 13.39
N TYR A 509 -17.18 3.52 13.51
CA TYR A 509 -16.40 2.62 12.64
C TYR A 509 -17.22 1.96 11.53
N ARG A 510 -18.46 2.39 11.31
CA ARG A 510 -19.34 1.83 10.27
C ARG A 510 -18.62 1.78 8.93
N ASP A 511 -18.78 0.68 8.22
CA ASP A 511 -18.19 0.36 6.91
C ASP A 511 -16.65 0.26 6.89
N ALA A 512 -15.95 0.45 8.01
CA ALA A 512 -14.50 0.25 8.06
C ALA A 512 -14.14 -1.19 7.67
N PRO A 513 -13.24 -1.41 6.70
CA PRO A 513 -12.91 -2.74 6.22
C PRO A 513 -12.19 -3.59 7.26
N ILE A 514 -12.37 -4.90 7.14
CA ILE A 514 -11.71 -5.93 7.95
C ILE A 514 -10.96 -6.84 6.99
N ALA A 515 -9.70 -7.13 7.29
CA ALA A 515 -8.85 -7.98 6.47
C ALA A 515 -7.97 -8.90 7.33
N VAL A 516 -7.47 -9.96 6.72
CA VAL A 516 -6.40 -10.80 7.22
C VAL A 516 -5.16 -10.63 6.37
N GLN A 517 -3.97 -10.97 6.90
CA GLN A 517 -2.79 -11.12 6.10
C GLN A 517 -2.33 -12.58 6.09
N VAL A 518 -1.85 -13.01 4.93
CA VAL A 518 -1.23 -14.33 4.71
C VAL A 518 0.26 -14.12 4.47
N ILE A 519 1.10 -14.78 5.24
CA ILE A 519 2.56 -14.64 5.23
C ILE A 519 3.18 -15.93 4.70
N GLY A 520 4.11 -15.81 3.75
CA GLY A 520 4.83 -16.95 3.15
C GLY A 520 6.30 -16.96 3.49
N TYR A 521 7.02 -17.97 3.01
CA TYR A 521 8.47 -18.05 3.13
C TYR A 521 9.14 -16.95 2.31
N ARG A 522 10.25 -16.45 2.82
CA ARG A 522 11.09 -15.47 2.10
C ARG A 522 11.49 -16.00 0.72
N GLN A 523 11.42 -15.15 -0.30
CA GLN A 523 11.74 -15.47 -1.70
C GLN A 523 10.86 -16.58 -2.32
N MET A 524 9.66 -16.79 -1.74
CA MET A 524 8.64 -17.70 -2.26
C MET A 524 7.35 -16.92 -2.58
N ASP A 525 7.51 -15.77 -3.18
CA ASP A 525 6.44 -14.79 -3.43
C ASP A 525 5.31 -15.36 -4.28
N GLU A 526 5.64 -16.10 -5.36
CA GLU A 526 4.66 -16.73 -6.22
C GLU A 526 3.90 -17.88 -5.53
N ALA A 527 4.56 -18.62 -4.64
CA ALA A 527 3.90 -19.67 -3.86
C ALA A 527 2.90 -19.05 -2.88
N LEU A 528 3.29 -17.95 -2.22
CA LEU A 528 2.43 -17.19 -1.33
C LEU A 528 1.22 -16.63 -2.08
N ILE A 529 1.43 -15.99 -3.23
CA ILE A 529 0.34 -15.41 -4.02
C ILE A 529 -0.64 -16.48 -4.47
N ASN A 530 -0.17 -17.64 -4.94
CA ASN A 530 -1.02 -18.76 -5.32
C ASN A 530 -1.80 -19.32 -4.11
N THR A 531 -1.16 -19.45 -2.95
CA THR A 531 -1.82 -19.85 -1.69
C THR A 531 -2.89 -18.83 -1.27
N ALA A 532 -2.58 -17.53 -1.39
CA ALA A 532 -3.51 -16.45 -1.06
C ALA A 532 -4.71 -16.40 -2.02
N ILE A 533 -4.51 -16.59 -3.33
CA ILE A 533 -5.61 -16.71 -4.32
C ILE A 533 -6.51 -17.88 -3.97
N PHE A 534 -5.94 -19.03 -3.62
CA PHE A 534 -6.74 -20.18 -3.22
C PHE A 534 -7.52 -19.91 -1.93
N ALA A 535 -6.91 -19.30 -0.92
CA ALA A 535 -7.60 -18.90 0.31
C ALA A 535 -8.71 -17.86 0.02
N ASP A 536 -8.45 -16.87 -0.84
CA ASP A 536 -9.41 -15.84 -1.22
C ASP A 536 -10.63 -16.43 -1.95
N SER A 537 -10.43 -17.43 -2.81
CA SER A 537 -11.54 -18.12 -3.49
C SER A 537 -12.50 -18.80 -2.51
N ILE A 538 -11.98 -19.30 -1.38
CA ILE A 538 -12.80 -19.90 -0.32
C ILE A 538 -13.45 -18.83 0.56
N ILE A 539 -12.69 -17.78 0.93
CA ILE A 539 -13.17 -16.71 1.84
C ILE A 539 -14.21 -15.82 1.16
N ASN A 540 -13.96 -15.43 -0.10
CA ASN A 540 -14.75 -14.43 -0.82
C ASN A 540 -15.53 -14.98 -2.01
N GLY A 541 -15.37 -16.27 -2.36
CA GLY A 541 -16.03 -16.88 -3.52
C GLY A 541 -15.57 -16.27 -4.85
N LYS A 542 -14.34 -15.76 -4.93
CA LYS A 542 -13.76 -15.13 -6.13
C LYS A 542 -12.78 -16.08 -6.80
N GLU A 543 -12.91 -16.27 -8.10
CA GLU A 543 -11.95 -17.01 -8.94
C GLU A 543 -10.78 -16.13 -9.40
#